data_c2a297fe39cc953e1e0ed0715925692d
#
_entry.id   c2a297fe39cc953e1e0ed0715925692d
#
_cell.length_a   1.000
_cell.length_b   1.000
_cell.length_c   1.000
_cell.angle_alpha   90.00
_cell.angle_beta   90.00
_cell.angle_gamma   90.00
#
_symmetry.space_group_name_H-M   'P 1'
#
loop_
_entity.id
_entity.type
_entity.pdbx_description
1 polymer ?
#
loop_
_entity_poly.entity_id
_entity_poly.type
_entity_poly.pdbx_seq_one_letter_code
_entity_poly.pdbx_strand_id
1 'polypeptide(L)'
;RCEEPVSDAVSAVARNLRTYSVVTGSGRTDELEIPEEVLREAIGNAVLHREYHPMFLGQAVAVDIYPDRVTVTSPGGLWQKTRDNIGNGISKCRNQTLLQMLKNVPSLGSGGKVAEGQGGGVPLMRNEMRARSLESPEFTVTPDSVIVEFRRHGADSDAHRRWARNAVGRDLARGEDALLAIARRDGRVTVTTARDQLGMDSDDARHTLHALTREGVLTPIGTEEFALFGAPAAPADTEEAVLNSLSPMAPISIAELSELIGKSRGSLRPVLRRLVEEERVRATAPPQSRHRRYLLVENPPATS
;
A
#
# COMPACT_ATOMS: atom_id res chain seq x y z
N ARG A 1 10.94 -23.08 -23.08
CA ARG A 1 9.88 -23.30 -22.07
C ARG A 1 9.73 -21.98 -21.27
N CYS A 2 8.60 -21.26 -21.46
CA CYS A 2 8.39 -19.97 -20.78
C CYS A 2 7.93 -20.12 -19.32
N GLU A 3 7.67 -21.33 -18.85
CA GLU A 3 7.16 -21.64 -17.53
C GLU A 3 8.27 -21.72 -16.47
N GLU A 4 9.37 -22.37 -16.84
CA GLU A 4 10.56 -22.45 -15.98
C GLU A 4 11.01 -21.07 -15.50
N PRO A 5 11.14 -20.03 -16.37
CA PRO A 5 11.55 -18.70 -15.90
C PRO A 5 10.59 -18.03 -14.90
N VAL A 6 9.27 -18.21 -15.05
CA VAL A 6 8.30 -17.62 -14.09
C VAL A 6 8.35 -18.38 -12.77
N SER A 7 8.34 -19.70 -12.79
CA SER A 7 8.45 -20.56 -11.61
C SER A 7 9.78 -20.34 -10.88
N ASP A 8 10.88 -20.25 -11.63
CA ASP A 8 12.22 -19.99 -11.10
C ASP A 8 12.29 -18.60 -10.46
N ALA A 9 11.69 -17.58 -11.08
CA ALA A 9 11.62 -16.23 -10.55
C ALA A 9 10.78 -16.20 -9.25
N VAL A 10 9.62 -16.84 -9.23
CA VAL A 10 8.78 -16.97 -8.02
C VAL A 10 9.57 -17.64 -6.90
N SER A 11 10.22 -18.77 -7.19
CA SER A 11 11.03 -19.50 -6.23
C SER A 11 12.22 -18.68 -5.72
N ALA A 12 12.85 -17.91 -6.61
CA ALA A 12 13.95 -17.02 -6.23
C ALA A 12 13.48 -15.89 -5.30
N VAL A 13 12.32 -15.30 -5.59
CA VAL A 13 11.70 -14.29 -4.73
C VAL A 13 11.30 -14.90 -3.39
N ALA A 14 10.61 -16.04 -3.39
CA ALA A 14 10.15 -16.72 -2.18
C ALA A 14 11.30 -17.04 -1.22
N ARG A 15 12.47 -17.46 -1.72
CA ARG A 15 13.67 -17.68 -0.88
C ARG A 15 14.20 -16.43 -0.17
N ASN A 16 13.87 -15.25 -0.67
CA ASN A 16 14.28 -13.96 -0.11
C ASN A 16 13.17 -13.29 0.71
N LEU A 17 12.00 -13.93 0.77
CA LEU A 17 10.89 -13.50 1.60
C LEU A 17 10.90 -14.22 2.95
N ARG A 18 10.24 -13.61 3.91
CA ARG A 18 10.10 -14.19 5.25
C ARG A 18 8.94 -15.15 5.28
N THR A 19 9.10 -16.20 6.05
CA THR A 19 8.06 -17.18 6.35
C THR A 19 7.52 -16.93 7.74
N TYR A 20 6.22 -17.00 7.88
CA TYR A 20 5.51 -16.78 9.14
C TYR A 20 4.73 -18.01 9.54
N SER A 21 4.83 -18.40 10.80
CA SER A 21 3.99 -19.44 11.36
C SER A 21 2.67 -18.85 11.81
N VAL A 22 1.60 -19.21 11.12
CA VAL A 22 0.22 -18.82 11.44
C VAL A 22 -0.48 -19.97 12.14
N VAL A 23 -1.11 -19.70 13.29
CA VAL A 23 -1.91 -20.69 14.00
C VAL A 23 -3.31 -20.67 13.41
N THR A 24 -3.71 -21.78 12.78
CA THR A 24 -5.06 -21.96 12.22
C THR A 24 -5.75 -23.10 12.95
N GLY A 25 -6.67 -22.80 13.84
CA GLY A 25 -7.33 -23.83 14.68
C GLY A 25 -6.33 -24.59 15.53
N SER A 26 -6.22 -25.93 15.35
CA SER A 26 -5.29 -26.79 16.08
C SER A 26 -3.93 -26.97 15.38
N GLY A 27 -3.71 -26.35 14.22
CA GLY A 27 -2.51 -26.50 13.39
C GLY A 27 -1.65 -25.23 13.31
N ARG A 28 -0.38 -25.42 12.97
CA ARG A 28 0.56 -24.36 12.65
C ARG A 28 0.94 -24.50 11.18
N THR A 29 0.74 -23.45 10.40
CA THR A 29 1.08 -23.41 8.98
C THR A 29 2.08 -22.29 8.72
N ASP A 30 3.12 -22.59 7.97
CA ASP A 30 4.09 -21.58 7.56
C ASP A 30 3.62 -20.91 6.28
N GLU A 31 3.44 -19.60 6.31
CA GLU A 31 3.01 -18.79 5.17
C GLU A 31 4.08 -17.76 4.81
N LEU A 32 4.28 -17.52 3.51
CA LEU A 32 5.14 -16.44 3.04
C LEU A 32 4.50 -15.06 3.34
N GLU A 33 5.34 -14.06 3.58
CA GLU A 33 4.89 -12.67 3.82
C GLU A 33 4.13 -12.08 2.62
N ILE A 34 4.40 -12.56 1.41
CA ILE A 34 3.59 -12.33 0.21
C ILE A 34 3.24 -13.71 -0.34
N PRO A 35 1.96 -14.04 -0.54
CA PRO A 35 1.55 -15.35 -1.02
C PRO A 35 2.18 -15.71 -2.37
N GLU A 36 2.58 -16.95 -2.52
CA GLU A 36 3.25 -17.42 -3.74
C GLU A 36 2.36 -17.27 -4.98
N GLU A 37 1.05 -17.45 -4.83
CA GLU A 37 0.05 -17.26 -5.87
C GLU A 37 0.01 -15.79 -6.36
N VAL A 38 0.17 -14.85 -5.45
CA VAL A 38 0.22 -13.42 -5.74
C VAL A 38 1.48 -13.07 -6.54
N LEU A 39 2.63 -13.61 -6.13
CA LEU A 39 3.90 -13.42 -6.85
C LEU A 39 3.83 -14.01 -8.25
N ARG A 40 3.31 -15.24 -8.37
CA ARG A 40 3.16 -15.93 -9.66
C ARG A 40 2.27 -15.14 -10.60
N GLU A 41 1.15 -14.64 -10.12
CA GLU A 41 0.23 -13.84 -10.92
C GLU A 41 0.87 -12.50 -11.33
N ALA A 42 1.55 -11.81 -10.44
CA ALA A 42 2.21 -10.55 -10.75
C ALA A 42 3.33 -10.72 -11.79
N ILE A 43 4.20 -11.70 -11.60
CA ILE A 43 5.31 -11.98 -12.52
C ILE A 43 4.77 -12.49 -13.86
N GLY A 44 3.79 -13.38 -13.85
CA GLY A 44 3.11 -13.86 -15.05
C GLY A 44 2.47 -12.73 -15.84
N ASN A 45 1.76 -11.83 -15.18
CA ASN A 45 1.18 -10.64 -15.82
C ASN A 45 2.25 -9.71 -16.38
N ALA A 46 3.35 -9.50 -15.67
CA ALA A 46 4.44 -8.66 -16.14
C ALA A 46 5.06 -9.20 -17.44
N VAL A 47 5.22 -10.51 -17.56
CA VAL A 47 5.70 -11.18 -18.78
C VAL A 47 4.66 -11.11 -19.90
N LEU A 48 3.39 -11.43 -19.61
CA LEU A 48 2.31 -11.43 -20.58
C LEU A 48 2.00 -10.05 -21.17
N HIS A 49 2.11 -9.02 -20.35
CA HIS A 49 1.77 -7.65 -20.75
C HIS A 49 2.98 -6.81 -21.15
N ARG A 50 4.21 -7.37 -21.09
CA ARG A 50 5.43 -6.70 -21.51
C ARG A 50 5.30 -6.16 -22.93
N GLU A 51 5.83 -4.95 -23.17
CA GLU A 51 5.98 -4.39 -24.50
C GLU A 51 7.20 -5.03 -25.21
N TYR A 52 6.96 -5.61 -26.40
CA TYR A 52 7.99 -6.25 -27.22
C TYR A 52 8.38 -5.42 -28.44
N HIS A 53 7.89 -4.19 -28.54
CA HIS A 53 8.30 -3.28 -29.61
C HIS A 53 9.82 -3.01 -29.57
N PRO A 54 10.51 -2.82 -30.72
CA PRO A 54 11.96 -2.59 -30.77
C PRO A 54 12.48 -1.49 -29.85
N MET A 55 11.68 -0.45 -29.54
CA MET A 55 12.05 0.60 -28.58
C MET A 55 12.28 0.09 -27.15
N PHE A 56 11.74 -1.06 -26.79
CA PHE A 56 11.86 -1.69 -25.47
C PHE A 56 12.85 -2.86 -25.46
N LEU A 57 13.64 -3.04 -26.55
CA LEU A 57 14.72 -4.04 -26.58
C LEU A 57 15.76 -3.69 -25.50
N GLY A 58 16.19 -4.71 -24.77
CA GLY A 58 17.13 -4.55 -23.65
C GLY A 58 16.48 -4.25 -22.30
N GLN A 59 15.20 -3.86 -22.27
CA GLN A 59 14.48 -3.72 -21.01
C GLN A 59 13.86 -5.06 -20.60
N ALA A 60 14.18 -5.54 -19.41
CA ALA A 60 13.63 -6.81 -18.88
C ALA A 60 12.44 -6.57 -17.96
N VAL A 61 11.60 -7.60 -17.77
CA VAL A 61 10.76 -7.67 -16.57
C VAL A 61 11.69 -7.80 -15.38
N ALA A 62 11.51 -6.96 -14.37
CA ALA A 62 12.35 -6.96 -13.18
C ALA A 62 11.49 -7.21 -11.92
N VAL A 63 12.09 -7.93 -10.98
CA VAL A 63 11.54 -8.07 -9.63
C VAL A 63 12.59 -7.58 -8.65
N ASP A 64 12.29 -6.49 -7.95
CA ASP A 64 13.19 -5.89 -6.99
C ASP A 64 12.65 -6.12 -5.57
N ILE A 65 13.51 -6.58 -4.68
CA ILE A 65 13.18 -6.87 -3.29
C ILE A 65 13.84 -5.83 -2.41
N TYR A 66 13.03 -4.95 -1.83
CA TYR A 66 13.46 -3.95 -0.87
C TYR A 66 13.16 -4.41 0.56
N PRO A 67 13.71 -3.77 1.58
CA PRO A 67 13.40 -4.08 2.98
C PRO A 67 11.91 -3.93 3.32
N ASP A 68 11.21 -2.97 2.69
CA ASP A 68 9.83 -2.55 2.96
C ASP A 68 8.82 -2.97 1.89
N ARG A 69 9.27 -3.43 0.71
CA ARG A 69 8.39 -3.78 -0.41
C ARG A 69 9.05 -4.74 -1.40
N VAL A 70 8.22 -5.35 -2.22
CA VAL A 70 8.62 -6.04 -3.45
C VAL A 70 7.95 -5.33 -4.62
N THR A 71 8.70 -5.04 -5.67
CA THR A 71 8.15 -4.46 -6.90
C THR A 71 8.34 -5.40 -8.07
N VAL A 72 7.32 -5.48 -8.91
CA VAL A 72 7.38 -6.19 -10.20
C VAL A 72 7.17 -5.16 -11.30
N THR A 73 8.21 -4.94 -12.11
CA THR A 73 8.22 -3.96 -13.18
C THR A 73 8.09 -4.63 -14.54
N SER A 74 7.12 -4.18 -15.34
CA SER A 74 6.93 -4.59 -16.73
C SER A 74 7.18 -3.42 -17.67
N PRO A 75 8.06 -3.56 -18.68
CA PRO A 75 8.27 -2.55 -19.70
C PRO A 75 7.03 -2.32 -20.57
N GLY A 76 6.75 -1.04 -20.85
CA GLY A 76 5.57 -0.56 -21.59
C GLY A 76 4.39 -0.24 -20.69
N GLY A 77 3.66 0.82 -21.04
CA GLY A 77 2.47 1.26 -20.29
C GLY A 77 1.29 0.31 -20.41
N LEU A 78 0.14 0.71 -19.93
CA LEU A 78 -1.08 -0.09 -20.03
C LEU A 78 -1.53 -0.26 -21.49
N TRP A 79 -2.00 -1.46 -21.83
CA TRP A 79 -2.56 -1.77 -23.15
C TRP A 79 -4.09 -1.78 -23.09
N GLN A 80 -4.73 -0.86 -23.80
CA GLN A 80 -6.20 -0.73 -23.87
C GLN A 80 -6.90 -0.70 -22.49
N LYS A 81 -6.19 -0.25 -21.47
CA LYS A 81 -6.68 -0.06 -20.12
C LYS A 81 -6.24 1.30 -19.57
N THR A 82 -6.99 1.80 -18.61
CA THR A 82 -6.62 2.96 -17.82
C THR A 82 -6.33 2.53 -16.39
N ARG A 83 -5.72 3.40 -15.59
CA ARG A 83 -5.44 3.13 -14.17
C ARG A 83 -6.71 2.77 -13.40
N ASP A 84 -7.82 3.44 -13.71
CA ASP A 84 -9.10 3.28 -12.99
C ASP A 84 -9.80 1.96 -13.29
N ASN A 85 -9.46 1.30 -14.41
CA ASN A 85 -10.08 0.04 -14.80
C ASN A 85 -9.16 -1.17 -14.65
N ILE A 86 -8.00 -1.02 -14.00
CA ILE A 86 -7.15 -2.15 -13.61
C ILE A 86 -7.91 -3.02 -12.61
N GLY A 87 -8.07 -4.31 -12.95
CA GLY A 87 -8.73 -5.28 -12.08
C GLY A 87 -10.26 -5.26 -12.15
N ASN A 88 -10.86 -4.65 -13.18
CA ASN A 88 -12.31 -4.67 -13.43
C ASN A 88 -12.85 -6.01 -13.98
N GLY A 89 -12.04 -7.06 -14.00
CA GLY A 89 -12.41 -8.39 -14.51
C GLY A 89 -12.36 -8.54 -16.04
N ILE A 90 -12.17 -7.45 -16.80
CA ILE A 90 -12.11 -7.52 -18.27
C ILE A 90 -10.69 -7.89 -18.68
N SER A 91 -10.53 -9.00 -19.40
CA SER A 91 -9.24 -9.43 -19.94
C SER A 91 -8.89 -8.64 -21.19
N LYS A 92 -7.73 -8.00 -21.18
CA LYS A 92 -7.11 -7.32 -22.33
C LYS A 92 -5.64 -7.69 -22.33
N CYS A 93 -5.27 -8.72 -23.10
CA CYS A 93 -3.88 -9.17 -23.16
C CYS A 93 -3.18 -8.52 -24.36
N ARG A 94 -2.01 -7.93 -24.12
CA ARG A 94 -1.17 -7.35 -25.19
C ARG A 94 -0.59 -8.44 -26.10
N ASN A 95 -0.11 -9.54 -25.52
CA ASN A 95 0.58 -10.60 -26.21
C ASN A 95 -0.29 -11.86 -26.31
N GLN A 96 -1.29 -11.84 -27.20
CA GLN A 96 -2.26 -12.92 -27.36
C GLN A 96 -1.59 -14.27 -27.72
N THR A 97 -0.59 -14.27 -28.59
CA THR A 97 0.13 -15.48 -28.97
C THR A 97 0.84 -16.10 -27.76
N LEU A 98 1.51 -15.28 -26.94
CA LEU A 98 2.16 -15.73 -25.71
C LEU A 98 1.15 -16.28 -24.72
N LEU A 99 0.00 -15.61 -24.57
CA LEU A 99 -1.10 -16.11 -23.71
C LEU A 99 -1.60 -17.48 -24.18
N GLN A 100 -1.78 -17.70 -25.48
CA GLN A 100 -2.22 -19.00 -25.99
C GLN A 100 -1.15 -20.10 -25.75
N MET A 101 0.13 -19.76 -25.88
CA MET A 101 1.21 -20.70 -25.55
C MET A 101 1.17 -21.09 -24.07
N LEU A 102 1.03 -20.10 -23.15
CA LEU A 102 1.04 -20.33 -21.71
C LEU A 102 -0.21 -21.07 -21.20
N LYS A 103 -1.38 -20.90 -21.84
CA LYS A 103 -2.60 -21.65 -21.50
C LYS A 103 -2.48 -23.16 -21.71
N ASN A 104 -1.60 -23.58 -22.62
CA ASN A 104 -1.44 -24.99 -22.96
C ASN A 104 -0.30 -25.66 -22.18
N VAL A 105 0.39 -24.92 -21.32
CA VAL A 105 1.49 -25.45 -20.50
C VAL A 105 0.97 -25.72 -19.08
N PRO A 106 1.08 -26.96 -18.58
CA PRO A 106 0.69 -27.30 -17.20
C PRO A 106 1.61 -26.64 -16.19
N SER A 107 1.08 -26.11 -15.11
CA SER A 107 1.90 -25.55 -14.03
C SER A 107 2.60 -26.64 -13.22
N LEU A 108 3.91 -26.56 -13.10
CA LEU A 108 4.71 -27.47 -12.29
C LEU A 108 4.51 -27.14 -10.80
N GLY A 109 3.76 -27.94 -10.10
CA GLY A 109 3.69 -27.92 -8.63
C GLY A 109 2.33 -27.60 -7.99
N SER A 110 1.43 -26.90 -8.65
CA SER A 110 0.11 -26.52 -8.06
C SER A 110 -1.12 -27.07 -8.78
N GLY A 111 -0.94 -27.84 -9.85
CA GLY A 111 -2.05 -28.44 -10.62
C GLY A 111 -2.91 -27.43 -11.40
N GLY A 112 -2.57 -26.12 -11.38
CA GLY A 112 -3.25 -25.07 -12.11
C GLY A 112 -2.61 -24.74 -13.47
N LYS A 113 -3.12 -23.72 -14.17
CA LYS A 113 -2.53 -23.15 -15.39
C LYS A 113 -1.70 -21.93 -15.06
N VAL A 114 -0.61 -21.70 -15.80
CA VAL A 114 0.28 -20.54 -15.62
C VAL A 114 -0.45 -19.22 -15.91
N ALA A 115 -1.41 -19.23 -16.82
CA ALA A 115 -2.24 -18.06 -17.12
C ALA A 115 -3.66 -18.49 -17.52
N GLU A 116 -4.66 -17.95 -16.88
CA GLU A 116 -6.05 -18.25 -17.21
C GLU A 116 -6.63 -17.31 -18.29
N GLY A 117 -6.12 -16.09 -18.38
CA GLY A 117 -6.54 -15.12 -19.40
C GLY A 117 -7.98 -14.64 -19.28
N GLN A 118 -8.60 -14.79 -18.11
CA GLN A 118 -10.00 -14.42 -17.85
C GLN A 118 -10.15 -13.04 -17.19
N GLY A 119 -9.06 -12.29 -17.04
CA GLY A 119 -9.07 -10.98 -16.38
C GLY A 119 -9.14 -11.04 -14.85
N GLY A 120 -9.02 -12.23 -14.27
CA GLY A 120 -9.10 -12.49 -12.84
C GLY A 120 -7.84 -12.19 -12.03
N GLY A 121 -6.70 -11.91 -12.66
CA GLY A 121 -5.41 -11.85 -11.99
C GLY A 121 -5.29 -10.76 -10.93
N VAL A 122 -5.68 -9.53 -11.25
CA VAL A 122 -5.66 -8.44 -10.25
C VAL A 122 -6.69 -8.66 -9.14
N PRO A 123 -7.94 -9.07 -9.43
CA PRO A 123 -8.87 -9.52 -8.40
C PRO A 123 -8.30 -10.65 -7.52
N LEU A 124 -7.65 -11.66 -8.10
CA LEU A 124 -7.01 -12.75 -7.36
C LEU A 124 -5.95 -12.20 -6.40
N MET A 125 -5.01 -11.39 -6.89
CA MET A 125 -3.96 -10.79 -6.04
C MET A 125 -4.58 -10.01 -4.87
N ARG A 126 -5.59 -9.18 -5.13
CA ARG A 126 -6.29 -8.42 -4.08
C ARG A 126 -7.00 -9.32 -3.07
N ASN A 127 -7.69 -10.36 -3.54
CA ASN A 127 -8.41 -11.28 -2.69
C ASN A 127 -7.47 -12.13 -1.82
N GLU A 128 -6.37 -12.64 -2.39
CA GLU A 128 -5.37 -13.41 -1.65
C GLU A 128 -4.65 -12.57 -0.60
N MET A 129 -4.29 -11.33 -0.94
CA MET A 129 -3.73 -10.39 0.03
C MET A 129 -4.74 -10.08 1.15
N ARG A 130 -5.97 -9.79 0.77
CA ARG A 130 -7.08 -9.51 1.71
C ARG A 130 -7.36 -10.69 2.64
N ALA A 131 -7.43 -11.90 2.09
CA ALA A 131 -7.68 -13.12 2.89
C ALA A 131 -6.65 -13.34 3.99
N ARG A 132 -5.44 -12.75 3.84
CA ARG A 132 -4.34 -12.80 4.80
C ARG A 132 -4.15 -11.51 5.58
N SER A 133 -5.11 -10.59 5.51
CA SER A 133 -5.03 -9.25 6.13
C SER A 133 -3.78 -8.47 5.72
N LEU A 134 -3.35 -8.63 4.46
CA LEU A 134 -2.23 -7.92 3.87
C LEU A 134 -2.73 -6.71 3.07
N GLU A 135 -1.90 -5.67 2.95
CA GLU A 135 -2.22 -4.50 2.14
C GLU A 135 -2.42 -4.88 0.67
N SER A 136 -3.41 -4.25 0.02
CA SER A 136 -3.68 -4.46 -1.40
C SER A 136 -2.50 -4.00 -2.26
N PRO A 137 -2.21 -4.69 -3.39
CA PRO A 137 -1.14 -4.27 -4.28
C PRO A 137 -1.41 -2.89 -4.87
N GLU A 138 -0.38 -2.05 -4.90
CA GLU A 138 -0.41 -0.73 -5.52
C GLU A 138 0.12 -0.78 -6.96
N PHE A 139 -0.48 0.02 -7.85
CA PHE A 139 -0.10 0.08 -9.26
C PHE A 139 0.39 1.47 -9.62
N THR A 140 1.65 1.57 -10.04
CA THR A 140 2.20 2.77 -10.66
C THR A 140 2.28 2.55 -12.16
N VAL A 141 1.66 3.44 -12.92
CA VAL A 141 1.57 3.35 -14.38
C VAL A 141 2.18 4.59 -14.99
N THR A 142 3.15 4.37 -15.86
CA THR A 142 3.75 5.39 -16.74
C THR A 142 3.57 4.98 -18.22
N PRO A 143 3.86 5.84 -19.18
CA PRO A 143 3.87 5.45 -20.60
C PRO A 143 4.86 4.31 -20.89
N ASP A 144 5.95 4.21 -20.11
CA ASP A 144 7.08 3.32 -20.38
C ASP A 144 7.11 2.09 -19.48
N SER A 145 6.30 2.04 -18.43
CA SER A 145 6.28 0.91 -17.49
C SER A 145 4.98 0.79 -16.71
N VAL A 146 4.71 -0.43 -16.27
CA VAL A 146 3.74 -0.75 -15.21
C VAL A 146 4.51 -1.39 -14.06
N ILE A 147 4.37 -0.84 -12.87
CA ILE A 147 4.98 -1.35 -11.64
C ILE A 147 3.86 -1.79 -10.71
N VAL A 148 3.95 -3.01 -10.22
CA VAL A 148 3.11 -3.53 -9.14
C VAL A 148 3.95 -3.58 -7.89
N GLU A 149 3.49 -2.94 -6.83
CA GLU A 149 4.15 -2.90 -5.53
C GLU A 149 3.36 -3.69 -4.50
N PHE A 150 4.05 -4.55 -3.78
CA PHE A 150 3.56 -5.29 -2.63
C PHE A 150 4.30 -4.83 -1.39
N ARG A 151 3.60 -4.26 -0.42
CA ARG A 151 4.18 -3.87 0.86
C ARG A 151 4.60 -5.11 1.64
N ARG A 152 5.85 -5.10 2.09
CA ARG A 152 6.32 -6.02 3.11
C ARG A 152 5.98 -5.40 4.46
N HIS A 153 5.42 -6.15 5.36
CA HIS A 153 5.14 -5.64 6.71
C HIS A 153 6.46 -5.34 7.42
N GLY A 154 7.01 -4.17 7.14
CA GLY A 154 8.14 -3.49 7.74
C GLY A 154 9.50 -4.18 7.58
N ALA A 155 10.55 -3.40 7.27
CA ALA A 155 11.96 -3.80 7.40
C ALA A 155 12.25 -4.35 8.80
N ASP A 156 11.42 -3.99 9.78
CA ASP A 156 11.40 -4.41 11.17
C ASP A 156 10.27 -5.39 11.51
N SER A 157 9.85 -6.28 10.59
CA SER A 157 8.71 -7.16 10.89
C SER A 157 8.96 -8.03 12.12
N ASP A 158 10.19 -8.49 12.37
CA ASP A 158 10.52 -9.22 13.59
C ASP A 158 10.59 -8.28 14.79
N ALA A 159 11.09 -7.08 14.63
CA ALA A 159 11.07 -6.04 15.67
C ALA A 159 9.64 -5.55 15.92
N HIS A 160 8.86 -5.33 14.83
CA HIS A 160 7.45 -4.98 14.94
C HIS A 160 6.64 -6.07 15.64
N ARG A 161 6.79 -7.34 15.25
CA ARG A 161 6.09 -8.46 15.88
C ARG A 161 6.47 -8.67 17.34
N ARG A 162 7.77 -8.58 17.67
CA ARG A 162 8.21 -8.61 19.07
C ARG A 162 7.61 -7.46 19.85
N TRP A 163 7.62 -6.25 19.28
CA TRP A 163 6.99 -5.10 19.89
C TRP A 163 5.48 -5.32 20.08
N ALA A 164 4.77 -5.73 19.03
CA ALA A 164 3.33 -5.95 19.08
C ALA A 164 2.93 -7.04 20.08
N ARG A 165 3.66 -8.18 20.12
CA ARG A 165 3.47 -9.22 21.13
C ARG A 165 3.72 -8.72 22.55
N ASN A 166 4.77 -7.92 22.74
CA ASN A 166 5.08 -7.34 24.04
C ASN A 166 4.01 -6.32 24.47
N ALA A 167 3.50 -5.52 23.52
CA ALA A 167 2.45 -4.54 23.77
C ALA A 167 1.11 -5.20 24.13
N VAL A 168 0.76 -6.28 23.44
CA VAL A 168 -0.49 -7.05 23.67
C VAL A 168 -0.34 -8.04 24.84
N GLY A 169 0.88 -8.52 25.12
CA GLY A 169 1.17 -9.51 26.18
C GLY A 169 0.75 -10.95 25.85
N ARG A 170 0.38 -11.23 24.61
CA ARG A 170 -0.02 -12.54 24.08
C ARG A 170 0.35 -12.70 22.61
N ASP A 171 0.14 -13.90 22.06
CA ASP A 171 0.21 -14.09 20.62
C ASP A 171 -0.90 -13.28 19.91
N LEU A 172 -0.52 -12.67 18.77
CA LEU A 172 -1.42 -11.85 17.99
C LEU A 172 -2.42 -12.71 17.21
N ALA A 173 -3.68 -12.32 17.23
CA ALA A 173 -4.68 -12.87 16.35
C ALA A 173 -4.47 -12.37 14.90
N ARG A 174 -5.12 -13.07 13.95
CA ARG A 174 -5.03 -12.71 12.54
C ARG A 174 -5.48 -11.26 12.30
N GLY A 175 -4.65 -10.49 11.63
CA GLY A 175 -4.91 -9.10 11.29
C GLY A 175 -4.54 -8.07 12.36
N GLU A 176 -4.35 -8.47 13.63
CA GLU A 176 -3.94 -7.55 14.69
C GLU A 176 -2.57 -6.92 14.41
N ASP A 177 -1.61 -7.72 13.95
CA ASP A 177 -0.27 -7.25 13.59
C ASP A 177 -0.31 -6.21 12.46
N ALA A 178 -1.18 -6.42 11.46
CA ALA A 178 -1.36 -5.48 10.35
C ALA A 178 -2.02 -4.17 10.81
N LEU A 179 -3.05 -4.24 11.67
CA LEU A 179 -3.69 -3.06 12.26
C LEU A 179 -2.70 -2.26 13.12
N LEU A 180 -1.89 -2.93 13.93
CA LEU A 180 -0.86 -2.29 14.75
C LEU A 180 0.28 -1.72 13.90
N ALA A 181 0.63 -2.36 12.76
CA ALA A 181 1.61 -1.83 11.81
C ALA A 181 1.12 -0.54 11.17
N ILE A 182 -0.15 -0.49 10.76
CA ILE A 182 -0.80 0.72 10.22
C ILE A 182 -0.82 1.82 11.29
N ALA A 183 -1.28 1.51 12.50
CA ALA A 183 -1.32 2.47 13.60
C ALA A 183 0.07 3.05 13.93
N ARG A 184 1.13 2.21 13.85
CA ARG A 184 2.51 2.65 14.10
C ARG A 184 3.07 3.49 12.96
N ARG A 185 2.75 3.16 11.70
CA ARG A 185 3.22 3.87 10.52
C ARG A 185 2.53 5.22 10.34
N ASP A 186 1.18 5.22 10.45
CA ASP A 186 0.34 6.37 10.11
C ASP A 186 -0.06 7.19 11.34
N GLY A 187 0.37 6.76 12.54
CA GLY A 187 0.00 7.37 13.83
C GLY A 187 -1.42 7.05 14.27
N ARG A 188 -2.23 6.47 13.39
CA ARG A 188 -3.64 6.12 13.62
C ARG A 188 -4.10 4.98 12.74
N VAL A 189 -5.17 4.32 13.14
CA VAL A 189 -5.88 3.30 12.37
C VAL A 189 -7.38 3.52 12.52
N THR A 190 -8.13 3.31 11.44
CA THR A 190 -9.60 3.44 11.42
C THR A 190 -10.26 2.17 10.94
N VAL A 191 -11.55 1.98 11.23
CA VAL A 191 -12.35 0.88 10.65
C VAL A 191 -12.34 0.97 9.12
N THR A 192 -12.40 2.18 8.55
CA THR A 192 -12.31 2.40 7.11
C THR A 192 -10.96 1.97 6.55
N THR A 193 -9.84 2.32 7.22
CA THR A 193 -8.49 1.89 6.83
C THR A 193 -8.36 0.36 6.86
N ALA A 194 -8.87 -0.28 7.91
CA ALA A 194 -8.89 -1.75 8.04
C ALA A 194 -9.67 -2.42 6.91
N ARG A 195 -10.83 -1.86 6.54
CA ARG A 195 -11.63 -2.36 5.43
C ARG A 195 -10.93 -2.16 4.08
N ASP A 196 -10.45 -0.95 3.81
CA ASP A 196 -9.96 -0.56 2.48
C ASP A 196 -8.56 -1.11 2.17
N GLN A 197 -7.66 -1.13 3.16
CA GLN A 197 -6.28 -1.62 2.99
C GLN A 197 -6.15 -3.12 3.28
N LEU A 198 -6.76 -3.61 4.38
CA LEU A 198 -6.63 -5.01 4.79
C LEU A 198 -7.81 -5.88 4.34
N GLY A 199 -8.91 -5.26 3.86
CA GLY A 199 -10.12 -5.96 3.45
C GLY A 199 -10.84 -6.69 4.58
N MET A 200 -10.64 -6.25 5.80
CA MET A 200 -11.38 -6.78 6.95
C MET A 200 -12.85 -6.40 6.84
N ASP A 201 -13.74 -7.27 7.33
CA ASP A 201 -15.12 -6.88 7.55
C ASP A 201 -15.18 -5.71 8.55
N SER A 202 -16.13 -4.79 8.37
CA SER A 202 -16.20 -3.59 9.22
C SER A 202 -16.52 -3.93 10.67
N ASP A 203 -17.32 -4.96 10.93
CA ASP A 203 -17.66 -5.39 12.28
C ASP A 203 -16.49 -6.12 12.94
N ASP A 204 -15.78 -6.96 12.19
CA ASP A 204 -14.55 -7.63 12.64
C ASP A 204 -13.45 -6.62 12.95
N ALA A 205 -13.27 -5.62 12.08
CA ALA A 205 -12.30 -4.54 12.30
C ALA A 205 -12.63 -3.74 13.56
N ARG A 206 -13.90 -3.37 13.74
CA ARG A 206 -14.38 -2.66 14.93
C ARG A 206 -14.15 -3.48 16.19
N HIS A 207 -14.52 -4.76 16.15
CA HIS A 207 -14.35 -5.67 17.29
C HIS A 207 -12.88 -5.81 17.69
N THR A 208 -11.99 -5.98 16.72
CA THR A 208 -10.54 -6.11 16.92
C THR A 208 -9.92 -4.83 17.47
N LEU A 209 -10.26 -3.66 16.92
CA LEU A 209 -9.77 -2.37 17.39
C LEU A 209 -10.20 -2.07 18.82
N HIS A 210 -11.46 -2.38 19.16
CA HIS A 210 -11.95 -2.27 20.53
C HIS A 210 -11.32 -3.29 21.50
N ALA A 211 -10.98 -4.49 21.02
CA ALA A 211 -10.26 -5.48 21.83
C ALA A 211 -8.85 -4.96 22.19
N LEU A 212 -8.10 -4.48 21.20
CA LEU A 212 -6.78 -3.86 21.39
C LEU A 212 -6.83 -2.61 22.29
N THR A 213 -7.94 -1.87 22.26
CA THR A 213 -8.18 -0.74 23.17
C THR A 213 -8.39 -1.20 24.61
N ARG A 214 -9.18 -2.27 24.84
CA ARG A 214 -9.36 -2.85 26.17
C ARG A 214 -8.07 -3.43 26.75
N GLU A 215 -7.19 -3.90 25.91
CA GLU A 215 -5.85 -4.40 26.26
C GLU A 215 -4.84 -3.26 26.50
N GLY A 216 -5.26 -1.99 26.32
CA GLY A 216 -4.41 -0.82 26.54
C GLY A 216 -3.34 -0.58 25.48
N VAL A 217 -3.45 -1.21 24.32
CA VAL A 217 -2.50 -1.05 23.20
C VAL A 217 -2.90 0.11 22.31
N LEU A 218 -4.20 0.30 22.11
CA LEU A 218 -4.77 1.42 21.38
C LEU A 218 -5.55 2.37 22.31
N THR A 219 -5.67 3.61 21.90
CA THR A 219 -6.52 4.62 22.52
C THR A 219 -7.48 5.17 21.46
N PRO A 220 -8.80 5.27 21.74
CA PRO A 220 -9.73 5.89 20.81
C PRO A 220 -9.45 7.41 20.75
N ILE A 221 -9.35 7.95 19.55
CA ILE A 221 -9.16 9.37 19.26
C ILE A 221 -10.34 9.97 18.48
N GLY A 222 -11.27 9.13 18.07
CA GLY A 222 -12.51 9.46 17.37
C GLY A 222 -13.52 8.33 17.45
N THR A 223 -14.65 8.46 16.73
CA THR A 223 -15.76 7.47 16.78
C THR A 223 -15.36 6.09 16.26
N GLU A 224 -14.51 6.03 15.23
CA GLU A 224 -13.98 4.80 14.65
C GLU A 224 -12.48 4.93 14.34
N GLU A 225 -11.78 5.75 15.12
CA GLU A 225 -10.39 6.11 14.93
C GLU A 225 -9.60 5.86 16.21
N PHE A 226 -8.45 5.20 16.06
CA PHE A 226 -7.64 4.72 17.17
C PHE A 226 -6.16 5.04 16.91
N ALA A 227 -5.42 5.39 17.97
CA ALA A 227 -3.97 5.59 17.95
C ALA A 227 -3.31 4.63 18.93
N LEU A 228 -1.99 4.42 18.82
CA LEU A 228 -1.23 3.67 19.80
C LEU A 228 -1.26 4.37 21.16
N PHE A 229 -1.42 3.60 22.24
CA PHE A 229 -1.36 4.15 23.60
C PHE A 229 0.02 4.77 23.87
N GLY A 230 0.04 6.01 24.37
CA GLY A 230 1.29 6.75 24.64
C GLY A 230 2.04 7.25 23.40
N ALA A 231 1.52 7.03 22.19
CA ALA A 231 2.00 7.78 21.04
C ALA A 231 1.66 9.27 21.24
N PRO A 232 2.58 10.21 20.94
CA PRO A 232 2.19 11.61 20.86
C PRO A 232 1.02 11.63 19.86
N ALA A 233 -0.10 12.21 20.26
CA ALA A 233 -1.28 12.31 19.39
C ALA A 233 -0.79 12.89 18.06
N ALA A 234 -0.84 12.09 17.01
CA ALA A 234 -0.66 12.64 15.68
C ALA A 234 -1.72 13.73 15.57
N PRO A 235 -1.36 14.94 15.10
CA PRO A 235 -2.31 16.05 15.08
C PRO A 235 -3.58 15.54 14.40
N ALA A 236 -4.68 15.59 15.11
CA ALA A 236 -5.95 14.93 14.79
C ALA A 236 -6.50 15.35 13.42
N ASP A 237 -6.00 16.47 12.88
CA ASP A 237 -6.32 16.96 11.56
C ASP A 237 -5.04 17.40 10.82
N THR A 238 -5.00 17.15 9.52
CA THR A 238 -3.93 17.66 8.62
C THR A 238 -3.87 19.19 8.67
N GLU A 239 -4.98 19.81 8.95
CA GLU A 239 -5.11 21.25 9.14
C GLU A 239 -4.32 21.74 10.37
N GLU A 240 -4.52 21.10 11.50
CA GLU A 240 -3.81 21.43 12.74
C GLU A 240 -2.30 21.20 12.60
N ALA A 241 -1.89 20.10 11.94
CA ALA A 241 -0.49 19.83 11.63
C ALA A 241 0.12 20.92 10.74
N VAL A 242 -0.62 21.40 9.73
CA VAL A 242 -0.20 22.49 8.86
C VAL A 242 -0.08 23.79 9.66
N LEU A 243 -1.08 24.14 10.47
CA LEU A 243 -1.06 25.36 11.26
C LEU A 243 0.08 25.36 12.28
N ASN A 244 0.31 24.25 12.96
CA ASN A 244 1.41 24.10 13.94
C ASN A 244 2.81 24.13 13.29
N SER A 245 2.91 23.82 11.99
CA SER A 245 4.14 23.86 11.24
C SER A 245 4.42 25.20 10.56
N LEU A 246 3.46 26.11 10.56
CA LEU A 246 3.57 27.45 9.98
C LEU A 246 3.99 28.47 11.02
N SER A 247 4.82 29.42 10.60
CA SER A 247 5.23 30.58 11.40
C SER A 247 4.72 31.87 10.73
N PRO A 248 4.33 32.88 11.50
CA PRO A 248 4.00 34.19 10.93
C PRO A 248 5.22 34.95 10.38
N MET A 249 6.43 34.58 10.81
CA MET A 249 7.68 35.28 10.46
C MET A 249 8.53 34.53 9.41
N ALA A 250 8.35 33.23 9.25
CA ALA A 250 9.16 32.39 8.36
C ALA A 250 8.29 31.69 7.31
N PRO A 251 8.33 32.13 6.03
CA PRO A 251 7.54 31.50 4.98
C PRO A 251 8.11 30.14 4.60
N ILE A 252 7.27 29.11 4.57
CA ILE A 252 7.62 27.73 4.25
C ILE A 252 6.94 27.27 2.95
N SER A 253 7.63 26.48 2.12
CA SER A 253 7.08 25.91 0.90
C SER A 253 6.27 24.65 1.17
N ILE A 254 5.40 24.25 0.21
CA ILE A 254 4.65 22.99 0.32
C ILE A 254 5.59 21.75 0.32
N ALA A 255 6.80 21.88 -0.24
CA ALA A 255 7.78 20.81 -0.22
C ALA A 255 8.34 20.60 1.20
N GLU A 256 8.77 21.68 1.82
CA GLU A 256 9.27 21.69 3.21
C GLU A 256 8.16 21.26 4.20
N LEU A 257 6.90 21.72 4.01
CA LEU A 257 5.75 21.24 4.79
C LEU A 257 5.50 19.74 4.62
N SER A 258 5.62 19.24 3.39
CA SER A 258 5.46 17.82 3.08
C SER A 258 6.48 16.95 3.83
N GLU A 259 7.73 17.40 3.93
CA GLU A 259 8.80 16.72 4.67
C GLU A 259 8.58 16.83 6.18
N LEU A 260 8.18 18.01 6.67
CA LEU A 260 7.98 18.27 8.10
C LEU A 260 6.79 17.49 8.69
N ILE A 261 5.67 17.42 7.93
CA ILE A 261 4.42 16.77 8.37
C ILE A 261 4.39 15.29 7.98
N GLY A 262 5.27 14.83 7.05
CA GLY A 262 5.27 13.46 6.55
C GLY A 262 4.09 13.13 5.63
N LYS A 263 3.44 14.14 5.04
CA LYS A 263 2.28 13.97 4.13
C LYS A 263 2.60 14.39 2.71
N SER A 264 1.97 13.74 1.72
CA SER A 264 2.20 14.08 0.31
C SER A 264 1.76 15.51 -0.02
N ARG A 265 2.46 16.15 -0.97
CA ARG A 265 2.09 17.48 -1.47
C ARG A 265 0.65 17.51 -2.02
N GLY A 266 0.17 16.38 -2.55
CA GLY A 266 -1.20 16.23 -3.05
C GLY A 266 -2.25 16.34 -1.96
N SER A 267 -2.00 15.75 -0.78
CA SER A 267 -2.90 15.82 0.38
C SER A 267 -2.86 17.18 1.09
N LEU A 268 -1.74 17.90 1.04
CA LEU A 268 -1.60 19.22 1.66
C LEU A 268 -2.24 20.35 0.83
N ARG A 269 -2.29 20.22 -0.50
CA ARG A 269 -2.84 21.27 -1.39
C ARG A 269 -4.29 21.69 -1.09
N PRO A 270 -5.27 20.77 -0.93
CA PRO A 270 -6.63 21.15 -0.61
C PRO A 270 -6.75 21.84 0.75
N VAL A 271 -5.99 21.37 1.76
CA VAL A 271 -5.96 21.96 3.10
C VAL A 271 -5.40 23.39 3.05
N LEU A 272 -4.24 23.57 2.42
CA LEU A 272 -3.64 24.91 2.27
C LEU A 272 -4.51 25.87 1.47
N ARG A 273 -5.26 25.37 0.45
CA ARG A 273 -6.22 26.19 -0.29
C ARG A 273 -7.32 26.70 0.64
N ARG A 274 -7.96 25.79 1.39
CA ARG A 274 -9.02 26.12 2.33
C ARG A 274 -8.54 27.11 3.39
N LEU A 275 -7.38 26.86 3.99
CA LEU A 275 -6.81 27.76 5.01
C LEU A 275 -6.46 29.16 4.47
N VAL A 276 -6.12 29.27 3.19
CA VAL A 276 -5.90 30.56 2.52
C VAL A 276 -7.23 31.26 2.24
N GLU A 277 -8.28 30.52 1.85
CA GLU A 277 -9.65 31.03 1.67
C GLU A 277 -10.27 31.49 3.01
N GLU A 278 -9.96 30.80 4.12
CA GLU A 278 -10.35 31.16 5.48
C GLU A 278 -9.49 32.27 6.12
N GLU A 279 -8.55 32.83 5.38
CA GLU A 279 -7.60 33.86 5.84
C GLU A 279 -6.75 33.48 7.07
N ARG A 280 -6.65 32.19 7.38
CA ARG A 280 -5.82 31.66 8.48
C ARG A 280 -4.36 31.45 8.05
N VAL A 281 -4.13 31.31 6.75
CA VAL A 281 -2.81 31.15 6.13
C VAL A 281 -2.69 32.14 4.97
N ARG A 282 -1.57 32.82 4.88
CA ARG A 282 -1.26 33.73 3.76
C ARG A 282 -0.27 33.09 2.81
N ALA A 283 -0.59 33.11 1.53
CA ALA A 283 0.33 32.68 0.47
C ALA A 283 1.12 33.86 -0.09
N THR A 284 2.41 33.68 -0.30
CA THR A 284 3.33 34.74 -0.79
C THR A 284 3.30 34.96 -2.29
N ALA A 285 2.67 34.03 -3.05
CA ALA A 285 2.60 34.10 -4.51
C ALA A 285 1.34 33.39 -5.05
N PRO A 286 0.93 33.66 -6.31
CA PRO A 286 -0.22 33.01 -6.93
C PRO A 286 -0.15 31.47 -6.94
N PRO A 287 -1.30 30.77 -7.10
CA PRO A 287 -1.37 29.31 -7.01
C PRO A 287 -0.42 28.53 -7.92
N GLN A 288 -0.08 29.07 -9.06
CA GLN A 288 0.76 28.42 -10.09
C GLN A 288 2.26 28.72 -9.93
N SER A 289 2.65 29.57 -8.99
CA SER A 289 4.04 29.94 -8.80
C SER A 289 4.84 28.83 -8.09
N ARG A 290 5.98 28.43 -8.68
CA ARG A 290 6.94 27.53 -8.04
C ARG A 290 7.60 28.10 -6.79
N HIS A 291 7.53 29.42 -6.58
CA HIS A 291 8.07 30.13 -5.43
C HIS A 291 7.02 30.41 -4.35
N ARG A 292 5.82 29.82 -4.47
CA ARG A 292 4.75 29.99 -3.50
C ARG A 292 5.14 29.39 -2.14
N ARG A 293 5.06 30.23 -1.11
CA ARG A 293 5.28 29.87 0.29
C ARG A 293 4.07 30.27 1.13
N TYR A 294 3.99 29.77 2.33
CA TYR A 294 2.85 29.92 3.22
C TYR A 294 3.33 30.44 4.58
N LEU A 295 2.52 31.29 5.18
CA LEU A 295 2.74 31.92 6.48
C LEU A 295 1.46 31.80 7.33
N LEU A 296 1.60 31.62 8.62
CA LEU A 296 0.48 31.71 9.55
C LEU A 296 0.02 33.18 9.66
N VAL A 297 -1.29 33.41 9.76
CA VAL A 297 -1.87 34.75 10.04
C VAL A 297 -2.08 34.88 11.54
N GLU A 298 -1.44 35.88 12.17
CA GLU A 298 -1.63 36.21 13.57
C GLU A 298 -2.92 36.97 13.77
N ASN A 299 -3.97 36.48 14.20
CA ASN A 299 -5.35 37.00 14.33
C ASN A 299 -6.18 36.77 13.05
N PRO A 300 -6.64 35.53 12.79
CA PRO A 300 -7.65 35.34 11.77
C PRO A 300 -8.97 36.03 12.18
N PRO A 301 -9.73 36.59 11.21
CA PRO A 301 -11.04 37.17 11.52
C PRO A 301 -11.94 36.12 12.19
N ALA A 302 -12.66 36.50 13.20
CA ALA A 302 -13.61 35.64 13.89
C ALA A 302 -14.64 35.12 12.87
N THR A 303 -14.70 33.81 12.70
CA THR A 303 -15.73 33.16 11.89
C THR A 303 -17.11 33.45 12.46
N SER A 304 -17.91 34.17 11.69
CA SER A 304 -19.32 34.49 11.97
C SER A 304 -20.20 33.28 11.75
#